data_253071f811a2a8f54b4acb5ddbf44696
#
_entry.id   253071f811a2a8f54b4acb5ddbf44696
#
_cell.length_a   1.000
_cell.length_b   1.000
_cell.length_c   1.000
_cell.angle_alpha   90.00
_cell.angle_beta   90.00
_cell.angle_gamma   90.00
#
_symmetry.space_group_name_H-M   'P 1'
#
loop_
_entity.id
_entity.type
_entity.pdbx_description
1 polymer ?
#
loop_
_entity_poly.entity_id
_entity_poly.type
_entity_poly.pdbx_seq_one_letter_code
_entity_poly.pdbx_strand_id
1 'polypeptide(L)'
;MSPDDADDTGTRILHVDMDAFYASVEVLDNPSLAGKAVIVGGMEGRGVVSSASYEARRFGVRSAMNVAQALRLCPHAIVVPPHFERYSALSRQVMAIFHDVTPLVEPLSIDEAFLDVSGARRLWGSPGEIARMLRARVRAETGLVCSVGVAGTKHVAKIASTLSKPDGLLIVSGPETQAFLAELPVRALWGVGPKAAEALEARGIHLVADILATPERVIERALGAAGGARIWQLAHGSDPRDVETERVEKSIGHEETFLHDIADPAVLRSELRRLADRVGARLRSGGWEARTIALKLRYADFTTLSRASSLAEPTDVGQRIGDVAIGLFDALELTQPVRLIGVRAEKLRPGGSAMDALWDDDEDWRRVDAALDGARDRFGGGVVTRASVLGPRRDTGALPTNPRLPPE
;
A
#
# COMPACT_ATOMS: atom_id res chain seq x y z
N MET A 1 4.27 -25.56 -27.55
CA MET A 1 5.32 -24.56 -27.38
C MET A 1 5.84 -24.71 -25.96
N SER A 2 7.12 -24.96 -25.79
CA SER A 2 7.71 -25.01 -24.45
C SER A 2 7.59 -23.62 -23.81
N PRO A 3 7.43 -23.50 -22.48
CA PRO A 3 7.50 -22.19 -21.79
C PRO A 3 8.79 -21.41 -22.08
N ASP A 4 9.81 -22.12 -22.61
CA ASP A 4 11.12 -21.55 -22.96
C ASP A 4 11.14 -20.82 -24.31
N ASP A 5 10.15 -21.05 -25.18
CA ASP A 5 10.07 -20.48 -26.54
C ASP A 5 9.07 -19.30 -26.64
N ALA A 6 8.65 -18.72 -25.52
CA ALA A 6 7.71 -17.60 -25.55
C ALA A 6 8.34 -16.36 -26.21
N ASP A 7 7.66 -15.80 -27.23
CA ASP A 7 8.06 -14.56 -27.89
C ASP A 7 8.05 -13.38 -26.89
N ASP A 8 9.20 -12.76 -26.67
CA ASP A 8 9.33 -11.56 -25.83
C ASP A 8 9.66 -10.29 -26.64
N THR A 9 9.36 -10.32 -27.93
CA THR A 9 9.55 -9.18 -28.83
C THR A 9 8.78 -7.95 -28.34
N GLY A 10 9.47 -6.82 -28.25
CA GLY A 10 8.86 -5.55 -27.82
C GLY A 10 8.61 -5.46 -26.30
N THR A 11 9.07 -6.43 -25.52
CA THR A 11 8.96 -6.37 -24.05
C THR A 11 10.18 -5.70 -23.42
N ARG A 12 9.98 -5.01 -22.31
CA ARG A 12 11.04 -4.39 -21.51
C ARG A 12 10.70 -4.29 -20.01
N ILE A 13 9.44 -4.41 -19.67
CA ILE A 13 8.94 -4.24 -18.32
C ILE A 13 8.60 -5.59 -17.72
N LEU A 14 9.14 -5.86 -16.54
CA LEU A 14 8.70 -6.93 -15.67
C LEU A 14 7.83 -6.35 -14.56
N HIS A 15 6.75 -7.04 -14.22
CA HIS A 15 6.04 -6.85 -12.95
C HIS A 15 6.21 -8.12 -12.13
N VAL A 16 6.87 -7.99 -10.99
CA VAL A 16 7.12 -9.09 -10.05
C VAL A 16 6.20 -8.92 -8.85
N ASP A 17 5.49 -9.96 -8.45
CA ASP A 17 4.52 -9.93 -7.35
C ASP A 17 4.64 -11.23 -6.53
N MET A 18 4.94 -11.09 -5.25
CA MET A 18 5.13 -12.23 -4.34
C MET A 18 3.82 -12.94 -4.07
N ASP A 19 3.82 -14.25 -4.17
CA ASP A 19 2.60 -15.06 -4.02
C ASP A 19 2.15 -15.18 -2.57
N ALA A 20 0.93 -14.65 -2.28
CA ALA A 20 0.32 -14.66 -0.96
C ALA A 20 1.30 -14.22 0.14
N PHE A 21 2.07 -13.16 -0.08
CA PHE A 21 3.31 -12.78 0.59
C PHE A 21 3.31 -13.05 2.09
N TYR A 22 2.46 -12.39 2.88
CA TYR A 22 2.47 -12.57 4.33
C TYR A 22 2.16 -14.00 4.74
N ALA A 23 1.18 -14.65 4.09
CA ALA A 23 0.86 -16.04 4.39
C ALA A 23 2.03 -16.97 4.03
N SER A 24 2.74 -16.70 2.93
CA SER A 24 3.92 -17.47 2.54
C SER A 24 5.09 -17.30 3.53
N VAL A 25 5.29 -16.09 4.07
CA VAL A 25 6.29 -15.84 5.12
C VAL A 25 5.93 -16.60 6.40
N GLU A 26 4.67 -16.60 6.83
CA GLU A 26 4.24 -17.37 8.00
C GLU A 26 4.44 -18.88 7.81
N VAL A 27 4.21 -19.39 6.61
CA VAL A 27 4.48 -20.79 6.27
C VAL A 27 5.98 -21.09 6.26
N LEU A 28 6.82 -20.15 5.78
CA LEU A 28 8.27 -20.28 5.79
C LEU A 28 8.82 -20.38 7.22
N ASP A 29 8.35 -19.52 8.11
CA ASP A 29 8.78 -19.48 9.50
C ASP A 29 8.14 -20.62 10.34
N ASN A 30 6.97 -21.12 9.94
CA ASN A 30 6.29 -22.27 10.55
C ASN A 30 5.81 -23.30 9.50
N PRO A 31 6.69 -24.25 9.09
CA PRO A 31 6.36 -25.25 8.06
C PRO A 31 5.15 -26.13 8.38
N SER A 32 4.70 -26.20 9.63
CA SER A 32 3.47 -26.95 9.99
C SER A 32 2.21 -26.34 9.37
N LEU A 33 2.26 -25.10 8.87
CA LEU A 33 1.19 -24.40 8.18
C LEU A 33 1.11 -24.77 6.68
N ALA A 34 2.12 -25.43 6.13
CA ALA A 34 2.17 -25.77 4.72
C ALA A 34 0.95 -26.60 4.29
N GLY A 35 0.34 -26.22 3.16
CA GLY A 35 -0.84 -26.87 2.60
C GLY A 35 -2.14 -26.63 3.39
N LYS A 36 -2.12 -25.82 4.44
CA LYS A 36 -3.31 -25.48 5.23
C LYS A 36 -3.89 -24.12 4.80
N ALA A 37 -5.18 -23.94 5.05
CA ALA A 37 -5.83 -22.65 4.91
C ALA A 37 -5.34 -21.72 6.01
N VAL A 38 -4.49 -20.73 5.64
CA VAL A 38 -3.89 -19.75 6.56
C VAL A 38 -4.45 -18.36 6.24
N ILE A 39 -4.83 -17.65 7.29
CA ILE A 39 -5.28 -16.26 7.23
C ILE A 39 -4.34 -15.45 8.12
N VAL A 40 -3.63 -14.48 7.54
CA VAL A 40 -2.86 -13.50 8.31
C VAL A 40 -3.76 -12.31 8.57
N GLY A 41 -3.96 -11.96 9.84
CA GLY A 41 -4.84 -10.84 10.19
C GLY A 41 -5.04 -10.67 11.69
N GLY A 42 -5.72 -9.58 12.08
CA GLY A 42 -6.08 -9.34 13.47
C GLY A 42 -7.13 -10.34 13.95
N MET A 43 -6.88 -10.96 15.10
CA MET A 43 -7.78 -11.97 15.66
C MET A 43 -8.99 -11.37 16.38
N GLU A 44 -8.95 -10.08 16.73
CA GLU A 44 -9.96 -9.43 17.54
C GLU A 44 -10.97 -8.65 16.70
N GLY A 45 -12.24 -8.80 17.01
CA GLY A 45 -13.43 -8.02 16.63
C GLY A 45 -13.46 -7.41 15.22
N ARG A 46 -12.71 -6.35 14.98
CA ARG A 46 -12.63 -5.60 13.71
C ARG A 46 -11.43 -5.97 12.84
N GLY A 47 -10.74 -7.05 13.16
CA GLY A 47 -9.60 -7.54 12.40
C GLY A 47 -9.93 -7.76 10.93
N VAL A 48 -9.01 -7.40 10.05
CA VAL A 48 -9.10 -7.63 8.61
C VAL A 48 -8.04 -8.62 8.16
N VAL A 49 -8.35 -9.36 7.10
CA VAL A 49 -7.40 -10.24 6.42
C VAL A 49 -6.35 -9.38 5.73
N SER A 50 -5.10 -9.45 6.19
CA SER A 50 -3.96 -8.82 5.53
C SER A 50 -3.49 -9.67 4.35
N SER A 51 -3.44 -10.99 4.52
CA SER A 51 -3.13 -11.96 3.46
C SER A 51 -3.83 -13.29 3.74
N ALA A 52 -4.04 -14.08 2.69
CA ALA A 52 -4.60 -15.43 2.80
C ALA A 52 -3.85 -16.39 1.89
N SER A 53 -3.57 -17.60 2.36
CA SER A 53 -2.97 -18.67 1.55
C SER A 53 -3.91 -19.06 0.40
N TYR A 54 -3.38 -19.70 -0.64
CA TYR A 54 -4.20 -20.12 -1.78
C TYR A 54 -5.26 -21.16 -1.36
N GLU A 55 -4.96 -21.97 -0.35
CA GLU A 55 -5.92 -22.90 0.25
C GLU A 55 -7.13 -22.13 0.83
N ALA A 56 -6.90 -21.07 1.58
CA ALA A 56 -7.98 -20.23 2.11
C ALA A 56 -8.74 -19.48 0.99
N ARG A 57 -8.01 -18.99 -0.04
CA ARG A 57 -8.62 -18.29 -1.18
C ARG A 57 -9.60 -19.15 -1.99
N ARG A 58 -9.44 -20.50 -2.01
CA ARG A 58 -10.37 -21.44 -2.65
C ARG A 58 -11.77 -21.39 -2.02
N PHE A 59 -11.87 -21.02 -0.74
CA PHE A 59 -13.14 -20.83 -0.02
C PHE A 59 -13.68 -19.41 -0.15
N GLY A 60 -13.10 -18.55 -1.00
CA GLY A 60 -13.56 -17.19 -1.20
C GLY A 60 -12.95 -16.15 -0.24
N VAL A 61 -12.01 -16.53 0.63
CA VAL A 61 -11.29 -15.57 1.49
C VAL A 61 -10.44 -14.64 0.63
N ARG A 62 -10.47 -13.33 0.95
CA ARG A 62 -9.71 -12.29 0.23
C ARG A 62 -9.13 -11.30 1.23
N SER A 63 -8.03 -10.63 0.82
CA SER A 63 -7.47 -9.49 1.56
C SER A 63 -8.51 -8.39 1.74
N ALA A 64 -8.39 -7.60 2.81
CA ALA A 64 -9.31 -6.58 3.26
C ALA A 64 -10.69 -7.09 3.75
N MET A 65 -10.99 -8.38 3.67
CA MET A 65 -12.19 -8.97 4.26
C MET A 65 -12.10 -8.97 5.79
N ASN A 66 -13.22 -8.77 6.48
CA ASN A 66 -13.25 -8.95 7.93
C ASN A 66 -12.92 -10.41 8.30
N VAL A 67 -12.05 -10.64 9.31
CA VAL A 67 -11.61 -11.99 9.70
C VAL A 67 -12.78 -12.87 10.14
N ALA A 68 -13.78 -12.32 10.86
CA ALA A 68 -14.96 -13.10 11.22
C ALA A 68 -15.79 -13.53 10.00
N GLN A 69 -15.84 -12.73 8.94
CA GLN A 69 -16.44 -13.11 7.66
C GLN A 69 -15.60 -14.19 6.98
N ALA A 70 -14.28 -14.05 6.96
CA ALA A 70 -13.37 -15.03 6.37
C ALA A 70 -13.51 -16.42 7.05
N LEU A 71 -13.63 -16.44 8.38
CA LEU A 71 -13.85 -17.66 9.16
C LEU A 71 -15.22 -18.29 8.91
N ARG A 72 -16.25 -17.52 8.55
CA ARG A 72 -17.52 -18.10 8.09
C ARG A 72 -17.40 -18.81 6.74
N LEU A 73 -16.53 -18.29 5.85
CA LEU A 73 -16.27 -18.91 4.55
C LEU A 73 -15.34 -20.12 4.67
N CYS A 74 -14.37 -20.07 5.57
CA CYS A 74 -13.37 -21.11 5.79
C CYS A 74 -13.20 -21.38 7.31
N PRO A 75 -14.11 -22.14 7.96
CA PRO A 75 -14.11 -22.32 9.41
C PRO A 75 -12.88 -23.07 9.97
N HIS A 76 -12.21 -23.83 9.14
CA HIS A 76 -10.99 -24.57 9.49
C HIS A 76 -9.70 -23.79 9.23
N ALA A 77 -9.78 -22.54 8.80
CA ALA A 77 -8.60 -21.72 8.57
C ALA A 77 -7.88 -21.40 9.88
N ILE A 78 -6.55 -21.44 9.81
CA ILE A 78 -5.68 -21.04 10.91
C ILE A 78 -5.44 -19.53 10.78
N VAL A 79 -5.84 -18.77 11.79
CA VAL A 79 -5.58 -17.32 11.82
C VAL A 79 -4.27 -17.09 12.56
N VAL A 80 -3.37 -16.32 11.92
CA VAL A 80 -2.04 -15.98 12.43
C VAL A 80 -1.94 -14.46 12.53
N PRO A 81 -1.43 -13.91 13.65
CA PRO A 81 -1.17 -12.47 13.74
C PRO A 81 -0.05 -12.07 12.77
N PRO A 82 -0.08 -10.82 12.22
CA PRO A 82 0.94 -10.39 11.28
C PRO A 82 2.27 -10.07 11.98
N HIS A 83 3.41 -10.46 11.36
CA HIS A 83 4.77 -10.18 11.81
C HIS A 83 5.46 -9.19 10.84
N PHE A 84 5.04 -7.93 10.88
CA PHE A 84 5.43 -6.91 9.89
C PHE A 84 6.94 -6.67 9.76
N GLU A 85 7.70 -6.76 10.86
CA GLU A 85 9.17 -6.64 10.82
C GLU A 85 9.80 -7.74 9.98
N ARG A 86 9.28 -8.97 10.10
CA ARG A 86 9.72 -10.10 9.30
C ARG A 86 9.41 -9.91 7.82
N TYR A 87 8.20 -9.43 7.50
CA TYR A 87 7.80 -9.13 6.13
C TYR A 87 8.68 -8.04 5.52
N SER A 88 8.95 -6.96 6.26
CA SER A 88 9.82 -5.88 5.81
C SER A 88 11.26 -6.36 5.58
N ALA A 89 11.78 -7.26 6.43
CA ALA A 89 13.13 -7.83 6.25
C ALA A 89 13.23 -8.65 4.96
N LEU A 90 12.27 -9.54 4.70
CA LEU A 90 12.24 -10.35 3.48
C LEU A 90 11.97 -9.50 2.23
N SER A 91 11.11 -8.49 2.33
CA SER A 91 10.88 -7.52 1.25
C SER A 91 12.20 -6.84 0.82
N ARG A 92 13.00 -6.35 1.78
CA ARG A 92 14.30 -5.75 1.46
C ARG A 92 15.25 -6.73 0.77
N GLN A 93 15.28 -8.01 1.15
CA GLN A 93 16.08 -9.02 0.46
C GLN A 93 15.60 -9.22 -0.98
N VAL A 94 14.29 -9.31 -1.20
CA VAL A 94 13.70 -9.43 -2.55
C VAL A 94 14.03 -8.20 -3.41
N MET A 95 13.87 -6.99 -2.86
CA MET A 95 14.19 -5.76 -3.59
C MET A 95 15.68 -5.67 -3.93
N ALA A 96 16.59 -6.13 -3.04
CA ALA A 96 18.01 -6.19 -3.32
C ALA A 96 18.32 -7.12 -4.52
N ILE A 97 17.66 -8.29 -4.61
CA ILE A 97 17.78 -9.19 -5.77
C ILE A 97 17.37 -8.48 -7.08
N PHE A 98 16.34 -7.63 -7.04
CA PHE A 98 15.90 -6.87 -8.21
C PHE A 98 16.93 -5.81 -8.61
N HIS A 99 17.49 -5.08 -7.65
CA HIS A 99 18.51 -4.06 -7.89
C HIS A 99 19.83 -4.63 -8.40
N ASP A 100 20.18 -5.90 -8.11
CA ASP A 100 21.32 -6.58 -8.72
C ASP A 100 21.18 -6.71 -10.24
N VAL A 101 19.96 -6.72 -10.76
CA VAL A 101 19.68 -6.91 -12.19
C VAL A 101 19.56 -5.59 -12.93
N THR A 102 18.87 -4.62 -12.33
CA THR A 102 18.65 -3.29 -12.93
C THR A 102 18.51 -2.23 -11.85
N PRO A 103 19.04 -1.01 -12.04
CA PRO A 103 18.76 0.11 -11.15
C PRO A 103 17.34 0.65 -11.32
N LEU A 104 16.65 0.31 -12.42
CA LEU A 104 15.31 0.79 -12.72
C LEU A 104 14.26 -0.12 -12.07
N VAL A 105 14.13 -0.01 -10.75
CA VAL A 105 13.15 -0.71 -9.93
C VAL A 105 12.19 0.30 -9.32
N GLU A 106 10.88 0.08 -9.47
CA GLU A 106 9.81 0.87 -8.85
C GLU A 106 9.00 -0.02 -7.91
N PRO A 107 9.25 0.01 -6.60
CA PRO A 107 8.43 -0.69 -5.63
C PRO A 107 7.01 -0.07 -5.58
N LEU A 108 5.99 -0.87 -5.75
CA LEU A 108 4.58 -0.46 -5.56
C LEU A 108 4.12 -0.71 -4.13
N SER A 109 4.60 -1.78 -3.54
CA SER A 109 4.34 -2.22 -2.17
C SER A 109 5.55 -3.01 -1.65
N ILE A 110 5.45 -3.59 -0.46
CA ILE A 110 6.50 -4.44 0.09
C ILE A 110 6.62 -5.81 -0.61
N ASP A 111 5.69 -6.16 -1.50
CA ASP A 111 5.61 -7.47 -2.16
C ASP A 111 5.53 -7.39 -3.69
N GLU A 112 5.48 -6.19 -4.28
CA GLU A 112 5.44 -6.04 -5.73
C GLU A 112 6.29 -4.88 -6.24
N ALA A 113 6.90 -5.06 -7.42
CA ALA A 113 7.68 -4.02 -8.08
C ALA A 113 7.60 -4.14 -9.61
N PHE A 114 7.77 -2.98 -10.28
CA PHE A 114 8.12 -2.94 -11.69
C PHE A 114 9.64 -2.85 -11.87
N LEU A 115 10.14 -3.52 -12.90
CA LEU A 115 11.54 -3.45 -13.32
C LEU A 115 11.58 -3.09 -14.81
N ASP A 116 12.39 -2.11 -15.21
CA ASP A 116 12.77 -1.94 -16.61
C ASP A 116 14.12 -2.62 -16.83
N VAL A 117 14.10 -3.65 -17.64
CA VAL A 117 15.29 -4.49 -17.92
C VAL A 117 15.93 -4.20 -19.27
N SER A 118 15.54 -3.12 -19.95
CA SER A 118 16.10 -2.77 -21.28
C SER A 118 17.63 -2.66 -21.25
N GLY A 119 18.21 -2.05 -20.21
CA GLY A 119 19.64 -1.93 -20.02
C GLY A 119 20.35 -3.19 -19.55
N ALA A 120 19.62 -4.17 -19.01
CA ALA A 120 20.15 -5.39 -18.42
C ALA A 120 20.37 -6.53 -19.44
N ARG A 121 19.79 -6.43 -20.64
CA ARG A 121 19.72 -7.50 -21.65
C ARG A 121 21.09 -8.08 -22.06
N ARG A 122 22.12 -7.23 -22.15
CA ARG A 122 23.47 -7.70 -22.55
C ARG A 122 24.10 -8.62 -21.53
N LEU A 123 23.78 -8.43 -20.26
CA LEU A 123 24.37 -9.18 -19.14
C LEU A 123 23.53 -10.41 -18.78
N TRP A 124 22.20 -10.26 -18.80
CA TRP A 124 21.28 -11.22 -18.23
C TRP A 124 20.35 -11.91 -19.27
N GLY A 125 20.46 -11.55 -20.56
CA GLY A 125 19.66 -12.14 -21.61
C GLY A 125 18.36 -11.38 -21.90
N SER A 126 17.39 -12.05 -22.50
CA SER A 126 16.08 -11.49 -22.86
C SER A 126 15.22 -11.22 -21.60
N PRO A 127 14.20 -10.36 -21.67
CA PRO A 127 13.29 -10.12 -20.55
C PRO A 127 12.65 -11.40 -20.00
N GLY A 128 12.34 -12.36 -20.86
CA GLY A 128 11.83 -13.67 -20.44
C GLY A 128 12.85 -14.49 -19.68
N GLU A 129 14.12 -14.51 -20.10
CA GLU A 129 15.23 -15.17 -19.39
C GLU A 129 15.49 -14.51 -18.04
N ILE A 130 15.51 -13.17 -18.00
CA ILE A 130 15.64 -12.40 -16.75
C ILE A 130 14.53 -12.75 -15.76
N ALA A 131 13.28 -12.82 -16.23
CA ALA A 131 12.15 -13.18 -15.39
C ALA A 131 12.27 -14.58 -14.79
N ARG A 132 12.72 -15.57 -15.58
CA ARG A 132 12.95 -16.94 -15.09
C ARG A 132 14.09 -16.96 -14.06
N MET A 133 15.16 -16.28 -14.33
CA MET A 133 16.32 -16.18 -13.43
C MET A 133 15.91 -15.51 -12.10
N LEU A 134 15.20 -14.39 -12.14
CA LEU A 134 14.72 -13.69 -10.94
C LEU A 134 13.82 -14.59 -10.08
N ARG A 135 12.85 -15.30 -10.67
CA ARG A 135 12.00 -16.25 -9.94
C ARG A 135 12.82 -17.35 -9.26
N ALA A 136 13.82 -17.89 -9.96
CA ALA A 136 14.70 -18.91 -9.40
C ALA A 136 15.55 -18.36 -8.24
N ARG A 137 16.13 -17.16 -8.40
CA ARG A 137 16.91 -16.50 -7.34
C ARG A 137 16.08 -16.17 -6.11
N VAL A 138 14.89 -15.56 -6.29
CA VAL A 138 13.98 -15.26 -5.18
C VAL A 138 13.68 -16.53 -4.39
N ARG A 139 13.37 -17.63 -5.07
CA ARG A 139 13.13 -18.92 -4.41
C ARG A 139 14.36 -19.45 -3.67
N ALA A 140 15.51 -19.42 -4.30
CA ALA A 140 16.74 -19.98 -3.72
C ALA A 140 17.24 -19.17 -2.51
N GLU A 141 17.15 -17.83 -2.59
CA GLU A 141 17.71 -16.93 -1.59
C GLU A 141 16.74 -16.62 -0.44
N THR A 142 15.43 -16.65 -0.68
CA THR A 142 14.42 -16.28 0.34
C THR A 142 13.46 -17.40 0.74
N GLY A 143 13.41 -18.49 -0.03
CA GLY A 143 12.42 -19.56 0.13
C GLY A 143 11.00 -19.17 -0.32
N LEU A 144 10.79 -17.95 -0.79
CA LEU A 144 9.50 -17.44 -1.26
C LEU A 144 9.34 -17.67 -2.76
N VAL A 145 8.10 -17.60 -3.23
CA VAL A 145 7.79 -17.67 -4.67
C VAL A 145 7.12 -16.38 -5.14
N CYS A 146 7.36 -16.04 -6.41
CA CYS A 146 6.74 -14.89 -7.05
C CYS A 146 6.20 -15.24 -8.43
N SER A 147 5.17 -14.53 -8.82
CA SER A 147 4.62 -14.56 -10.18
C SER A 147 5.08 -13.33 -10.95
N VAL A 148 5.45 -13.52 -12.22
CA VAL A 148 6.02 -12.46 -13.04
C VAL A 148 5.23 -12.29 -14.32
N GLY A 149 4.93 -11.04 -14.66
CA GLY A 149 4.42 -10.65 -15.96
C GLY A 149 5.49 -9.88 -16.73
N VAL A 150 5.69 -10.20 -17.99
CA VAL A 150 6.65 -9.54 -18.88
C VAL A 150 5.90 -8.91 -20.05
N ALA A 151 6.08 -7.62 -20.30
CA ALA A 151 5.38 -6.92 -21.37
C ALA A 151 6.12 -5.65 -21.82
N GLY A 152 5.55 -4.97 -22.83
CA GLY A 152 6.05 -3.68 -23.31
C GLY A 152 5.73 -2.51 -22.39
N THR A 153 4.69 -2.62 -21.56
CA THR A 153 4.18 -1.54 -20.67
C THR A 153 3.92 -2.03 -19.26
N LYS A 154 3.96 -1.13 -18.29
CA LYS A 154 3.65 -1.42 -16.87
C LYS A 154 2.27 -2.03 -16.69
N HIS A 155 1.26 -1.48 -17.41
CA HIS A 155 -0.12 -1.94 -17.32
C HIS A 155 -0.25 -3.42 -17.70
N VAL A 156 0.28 -3.79 -18.85
CA VAL A 156 0.18 -5.16 -19.37
C VAL A 156 0.99 -6.14 -18.53
N ALA A 157 2.21 -5.74 -18.11
CA ALA A 157 3.04 -6.56 -17.22
C ALA A 157 2.33 -6.88 -15.90
N LYS A 158 1.63 -5.89 -15.30
CA LYS A 158 0.86 -6.11 -14.06
C LYS A 158 -0.32 -7.05 -14.23
N ILE A 159 -1.05 -6.94 -15.34
CA ILE A 159 -2.13 -7.89 -15.67
C ILE A 159 -1.55 -9.30 -15.85
N ALA A 160 -0.47 -9.41 -16.63
CA ALA A 160 0.18 -10.69 -16.91
C ALA A 160 0.64 -11.39 -15.62
N SER A 161 1.28 -10.67 -14.68
CA SER A 161 1.68 -11.25 -13.40
C SER A 161 0.48 -11.72 -12.57
N THR A 162 -0.63 -10.97 -12.59
CA THR A 162 -1.85 -11.35 -11.87
C THR A 162 -2.47 -12.64 -12.42
N LEU A 163 -2.49 -12.77 -13.75
CA LEU A 163 -3.04 -13.96 -14.43
C LEU A 163 -2.12 -15.18 -14.34
N SER A 164 -0.82 -14.96 -14.15
CA SER A 164 0.14 -16.06 -13.99
C SER A 164 0.15 -16.68 -12.59
N LYS A 165 -0.52 -16.09 -11.60
CA LYS A 165 -0.54 -16.61 -10.22
C LYS A 165 -1.26 -17.95 -10.09
N PRO A 166 -0.80 -18.88 -9.23
CA PRO A 166 0.42 -18.83 -8.43
C PRO A 166 1.66 -19.33 -9.18
N ASP A 167 2.84 -18.87 -8.73
CA ASP A 167 4.16 -19.36 -9.15
C ASP A 167 4.31 -19.44 -10.67
N GLY A 168 3.81 -18.40 -11.35
CA GLY A 168 3.74 -18.38 -12.80
C GLY A 168 4.63 -17.32 -13.45
N LEU A 169 4.75 -17.46 -14.76
CA LEU A 169 5.37 -16.49 -15.66
C LEU A 169 4.49 -16.36 -16.88
N LEU A 170 4.07 -15.14 -17.20
CA LEU A 170 3.35 -14.83 -18.41
C LEU A 170 4.04 -13.72 -19.18
N ILE A 171 4.41 -14.01 -20.42
CA ILE A 171 5.04 -13.08 -21.35
C ILE A 171 3.99 -12.66 -22.35
N VAL A 172 3.80 -11.36 -22.53
CA VAL A 172 2.89 -10.78 -23.52
C VAL A 172 3.74 -9.94 -24.47
N SER A 173 3.97 -10.44 -25.66
CA SER A 173 4.75 -9.75 -26.70
C SER A 173 4.05 -8.47 -27.18
N GLY A 174 4.84 -7.53 -27.73
CA GLY A 174 4.28 -6.29 -28.28
C GLY A 174 3.16 -6.53 -29.30
N PRO A 175 3.39 -7.41 -30.32
CA PRO A 175 2.36 -7.75 -31.33
C PRO A 175 1.08 -8.37 -30.74
N GLU A 176 1.18 -9.16 -29.67
CA GLU A 176 0.05 -9.86 -29.06
C GLU A 176 -0.72 -9.02 -28.04
N THR A 177 -0.18 -7.88 -27.62
CA THR A 177 -0.72 -7.04 -26.53
C THR A 177 -2.21 -6.71 -26.73
N GLN A 178 -2.63 -6.30 -27.94
CA GLN A 178 -4.02 -5.89 -28.15
C GLN A 178 -4.97 -7.08 -28.13
N ALA A 179 -4.58 -8.20 -28.74
CA ALA A 179 -5.37 -9.43 -28.73
C ALA A 179 -5.51 -9.98 -27.30
N PHE A 180 -4.41 -9.99 -26.53
CA PHE A 180 -4.41 -10.39 -25.13
C PHE A 180 -5.36 -9.54 -24.27
N LEU A 181 -5.31 -8.21 -24.41
CA LEU A 181 -6.18 -7.32 -23.65
C LEU A 181 -7.65 -7.47 -24.04
N ALA A 182 -7.97 -7.64 -25.32
CA ALA A 182 -9.33 -7.66 -25.84
C ALA A 182 -10.22 -8.74 -25.19
N GLU A 183 -9.64 -9.88 -24.83
CA GLU A 183 -10.34 -11.02 -24.20
C GLU A 183 -10.67 -10.80 -22.73
N LEU A 184 -10.07 -9.79 -22.10
CA LEU A 184 -10.18 -9.59 -20.66
C LEU A 184 -11.45 -8.83 -20.27
N PRO A 185 -12.03 -9.11 -19.09
CA PRO A 185 -13.09 -8.28 -18.55
C PRO A 185 -12.55 -6.87 -18.21
N VAL A 186 -13.38 -5.85 -18.33
CA VAL A 186 -12.98 -4.45 -18.04
C VAL A 186 -12.38 -4.27 -16.64
N ARG A 187 -12.76 -5.12 -15.69
CA ARG A 187 -12.22 -5.14 -14.31
C ARG A 187 -10.74 -5.51 -14.23
N ALA A 188 -10.18 -6.11 -15.28
CA ALA A 188 -8.76 -6.44 -15.34
C ALA A 188 -7.88 -5.21 -15.59
N LEU A 189 -8.44 -4.15 -16.16
CA LEU A 189 -7.70 -2.92 -16.44
C LEU A 189 -7.33 -2.20 -15.14
N TRP A 190 -6.06 -1.85 -15.02
CA TRP A 190 -5.55 -1.12 -13.86
C TRP A 190 -6.19 0.26 -13.73
N GLY A 191 -6.93 0.45 -12.61
CA GLY A 191 -7.71 1.66 -12.34
C GLY A 191 -9.22 1.47 -12.51
N VAL A 192 -9.68 0.33 -13.04
CA VAL A 192 -11.10 -0.01 -13.06
C VAL A 192 -11.48 -0.74 -11.77
N GLY A 193 -11.88 0.05 -10.77
CA GLY A 193 -12.47 -0.48 -9.53
C GLY A 193 -13.95 -0.85 -9.70
N PRO A 194 -14.61 -1.39 -8.64
CA PRO A 194 -16.00 -1.84 -8.72
C PRO A 194 -16.97 -0.80 -9.30
N LYS A 195 -16.92 0.46 -8.84
CA LYS A 195 -17.80 1.55 -9.34
C LYS A 195 -17.57 1.88 -10.82
N ALA A 196 -16.30 1.86 -11.26
CA ALA A 196 -15.98 2.10 -12.66
C ALA A 196 -16.45 0.94 -13.53
N ALA A 197 -16.27 -0.30 -13.08
CA ALA A 197 -16.78 -1.48 -13.77
C ALA A 197 -18.31 -1.44 -13.90
N GLU A 198 -19.03 -1.18 -12.82
CA GLU A 198 -20.49 -1.03 -12.83
C GLU A 198 -20.97 0.06 -13.81
N ALA A 199 -20.26 1.19 -13.87
CA ALA A 199 -20.59 2.28 -14.80
C ALA A 199 -20.36 1.90 -16.28
N LEU A 200 -19.38 1.07 -16.60
CA LEU A 200 -19.12 0.52 -17.91
C LEU A 200 -20.14 -0.59 -18.25
N GLU A 201 -20.33 -1.54 -17.36
CA GLU A 201 -21.25 -2.68 -17.51
C GLU A 201 -22.70 -2.21 -17.72
N ALA A 202 -23.14 -1.14 -17.05
CA ALA A 202 -24.45 -0.50 -17.25
C ALA A 202 -24.63 0.08 -18.67
N ARG A 203 -23.56 0.19 -19.44
CA ARG A 203 -23.56 0.62 -20.86
C ARG A 203 -23.32 -0.52 -21.84
N GLY A 204 -23.34 -1.76 -21.36
CA GLY A 204 -23.06 -2.95 -22.17
C GLY A 204 -21.58 -3.18 -22.47
N ILE A 205 -20.67 -2.53 -21.73
CA ILE A 205 -19.22 -2.65 -21.91
C ILE A 205 -18.69 -3.60 -20.82
N HIS A 206 -18.48 -4.86 -21.18
CA HIS A 206 -18.07 -5.93 -20.25
C HIS A 206 -16.63 -6.37 -20.45
N LEU A 207 -16.19 -6.40 -21.70
CA LEU A 207 -14.84 -6.79 -22.10
C LEU A 207 -14.04 -5.58 -22.57
N VAL A 208 -12.72 -5.72 -22.57
CA VAL A 208 -11.83 -4.71 -23.16
C VAL A 208 -12.10 -4.54 -24.66
N ALA A 209 -12.47 -5.61 -25.37
CA ALA A 209 -12.93 -5.54 -26.76
C ALA A 209 -14.08 -4.55 -26.96
N ASP A 210 -15.01 -4.45 -26.00
CA ASP A 210 -16.12 -3.49 -26.08
C ASP A 210 -15.60 -2.05 -25.96
N ILE A 211 -14.56 -1.81 -25.14
CA ILE A 211 -13.91 -0.49 -25.07
C ILE A 211 -13.26 -0.15 -26.39
N LEU A 212 -12.55 -1.09 -27.03
CA LEU A 212 -11.89 -0.90 -28.31
C LEU A 212 -12.89 -0.54 -29.43
N ALA A 213 -14.09 -1.11 -29.38
CA ALA A 213 -15.18 -0.81 -30.31
C ALA A 213 -15.95 0.48 -29.99
N THR A 214 -15.69 1.10 -28.84
CA THR A 214 -16.45 2.24 -28.34
C THR A 214 -15.63 3.53 -28.49
N PRO A 215 -16.22 4.64 -29.02
CA PRO A 215 -15.54 5.92 -29.07
C PRO A 215 -15.13 6.43 -27.67
N GLU A 216 -13.92 6.98 -27.55
CA GLU A 216 -13.33 7.48 -26.31
C GLU A 216 -14.29 8.36 -25.49
N ARG A 217 -15.00 9.30 -26.14
CA ARG A 217 -15.99 10.20 -25.52
C ARG A 217 -17.12 9.48 -24.77
N VAL A 218 -17.42 8.24 -25.10
CA VAL A 218 -18.45 7.45 -24.40
C VAL A 218 -17.88 6.91 -23.09
N ILE A 219 -16.61 6.47 -23.11
CA ILE A 219 -15.88 6.02 -21.92
C ILE A 219 -15.66 7.21 -20.97
N GLU A 220 -15.29 8.38 -21.50
CA GLU A 220 -15.16 9.62 -20.71
C GLU A 220 -16.48 10.04 -20.04
N ARG A 221 -17.60 9.89 -20.72
CA ARG A 221 -18.92 10.17 -20.11
C ARG A 221 -19.27 9.18 -18.99
N ALA A 222 -18.76 7.96 -19.06
CA ALA A 222 -19.00 6.94 -18.04
C ALA A 222 -18.14 7.15 -16.78
N LEU A 223 -16.85 7.55 -16.96
CA LEU A 223 -15.82 7.52 -15.92
C LEU A 223 -15.26 8.91 -15.57
N GLY A 224 -15.75 9.97 -16.22
CA GLY A 224 -15.16 11.30 -16.19
C GLY A 224 -14.01 11.45 -17.21
N ALA A 225 -13.75 12.69 -17.65
CA ALA A 225 -12.82 12.97 -18.74
C ALA A 225 -11.44 12.32 -18.55
N ALA A 226 -10.75 12.63 -17.46
CA ALA A 226 -9.40 12.10 -17.21
C ALA A 226 -9.38 10.57 -16.99
N GLY A 227 -10.35 10.04 -16.24
CA GLY A 227 -10.46 8.59 -15.98
C GLY A 227 -10.80 7.81 -17.24
N GLY A 228 -11.75 8.32 -18.02
CA GLY A 228 -12.20 7.69 -19.28
C GLY A 228 -11.12 7.67 -20.33
N ALA A 229 -10.47 8.81 -20.59
CA ALA A 229 -9.35 8.90 -21.54
C ALA A 229 -8.22 7.92 -21.16
N ARG A 230 -7.86 7.86 -19.86
CA ARG A 230 -6.85 6.92 -19.39
C ARG A 230 -7.24 5.45 -19.63
N ILE A 231 -8.45 5.06 -19.26
CA ILE A 231 -8.92 3.66 -19.44
C ILE A 231 -8.98 3.30 -20.92
N TRP A 232 -9.41 4.24 -21.77
CA TRP A 232 -9.43 4.05 -23.22
C TRP A 232 -8.02 3.80 -23.78
N GLN A 233 -7.01 4.61 -23.36
CA GLN A 233 -5.61 4.40 -23.75
C GLN A 233 -5.07 3.05 -23.26
N LEU A 234 -5.31 2.68 -22.00
CA LEU A 234 -4.87 1.41 -21.44
C LEU A 234 -5.50 0.21 -22.17
N ALA A 235 -6.77 0.30 -22.59
CA ALA A 235 -7.43 -0.73 -23.38
C ALA A 235 -6.74 -0.95 -24.74
N HIS A 236 -6.17 0.12 -25.32
CA HIS A 236 -5.37 0.05 -26.55
C HIS A 236 -3.91 -0.40 -26.32
N GLY A 237 -3.54 -0.82 -25.09
CA GLY A 237 -2.19 -1.23 -24.74
C GLY A 237 -1.20 -0.06 -24.54
N SER A 238 -1.68 1.18 -24.63
CA SER A 238 -0.84 2.38 -24.48
C SER A 238 -0.73 2.78 -23.01
N ASP A 239 0.48 2.72 -22.47
CA ASP A 239 0.82 3.23 -21.13
C ASP A 239 2.18 3.93 -21.21
N PRO A 240 2.20 5.26 -21.28
CA PRO A 240 3.45 6.01 -21.49
C PRO A 240 4.31 6.16 -20.21
N ARG A 241 3.86 5.59 -19.08
CA ARG A 241 4.62 5.70 -17.83
C ARG A 241 5.86 4.82 -17.87
N ASP A 242 6.99 5.43 -17.62
CA ASP A 242 8.23 4.71 -17.34
C ASP A 242 8.26 4.19 -15.89
N VAL A 243 9.26 3.37 -15.58
CA VAL A 243 9.56 2.91 -14.23
C VAL A 243 10.15 4.09 -13.45
N GLU A 244 9.47 4.50 -12.38
CA GLU A 244 9.85 5.61 -11.51
C GLU A 244 10.64 5.07 -10.32
N THR A 245 11.93 5.37 -10.25
CA THR A 245 12.81 4.90 -9.17
C THR A 245 12.72 5.77 -7.93
N GLU A 246 12.32 7.02 -8.07
CA GLU A 246 12.17 7.95 -6.97
C GLU A 246 10.69 8.21 -6.65
N ARG A 247 10.33 7.98 -5.42
CA ARG A 247 8.98 8.27 -4.92
C ARG A 247 9.01 9.49 -4.01
N VAL A 248 8.42 10.58 -4.46
CA VAL A 248 8.22 11.76 -3.61
C VAL A 248 7.04 11.53 -2.68
N GLU A 249 7.28 11.49 -1.38
CA GLU A 249 6.22 11.43 -0.38
C GLU A 249 5.38 12.71 -0.42
N LYS A 250 4.07 12.57 -0.64
CA LYS A 250 3.12 13.69 -0.71
C LYS A 250 2.46 13.98 0.63
N SER A 251 2.37 12.99 1.48
CA SER A 251 1.77 13.08 2.81
C SER A 251 2.22 11.95 3.71
N ILE A 252 2.36 12.24 5.00
CA ILE A 252 2.63 11.25 6.05
C ILE A 252 1.45 11.29 7.03
N GLY A 253 0.84 10.14 7.29
CA GLY A 253 -0.31 10.06 8.20
C GLY A 253 -0.32 8.79 9.03
N HIS A 254 -1.04 8.86 10.14
CA HIS A 254 -1.36 7.71 10.98
C HIS A 254 -2.83 7.76 11.35
N GLU A 255 -3.53 6.63 11.16
CA GLU A 255 -4.94 6.50 11.55
C GLU A 255 -5.14 5.19 12.30
N GLU A 256 -6.10 5.19 13.20
CA GLU A 256 -6.41 4.03 14.03
C GLU A 256 -7.89 3.73 14.04
N THR A 257 -8.23 2.47 13.82
CA THR A 257 -9.57 1.95 14.00
C THR A 257 -9.68 1.34 15.38
N PHE A 258 -10.57 1.86 16.21
CA PHE A 258 -10.78 1.34 17.55
C PHE A 258 -11.51 0.00 17.55
N LEU A 259 -11.21 -0.86 18.52
CA LEU A 259 -11.94 -2.11 18.72
C LEU A 259 -13.42 -1.84 19.05
N HIS A 260 -13.66 -0.84 19.90
CA HIS A 260 -14.98 -0.34 20.26
C HIS A 260 -15.09 1.14 19.91
N ASP A 261 -16.28 1.59 19.46
CA ASP A 261 -16.47 2.99 19.13
C ASP A 261 -16.36 3.86 20.39
N ILE A 262 -15.68 5.00 20.27
CA ILE A 262 -15.37 5.91 21.39
C ILE A 262 -16.26 7.13 21.32
N ALA A 263 -17.02 7.39 22.39
CA ALA A 263 -17.86 8.58 22.52
C ALA A 263 -17.19 9.69 23.36
N ASP A 264 -16.20 9.36 24.20
CA ASP A 264 -15.54 10.29 25.10
C ASP A 264 -14.53 11.20 24.35
N PRO A 265 -14.79 12.51 24.24
CA PRO A 265 -13.90 13.44 23.57
C PRO A 265 -12.51 13.54 24.22
N ALA A 266 -12.38 13.30 25.52
CA ALA A 266 -11.08 13.36 26.20
C ALA A 266 -10.17 12.21 25.75
N VAL A 267 -10.74 11.02 25.57
CA VAL A 267 -10.03 9.86 25.02
C VAL A 267 -9.60 10.13 23.57
N LEU A 268 -10.48 10.71 22.76
CA LEU A 268 -10.19 11.04 21.37
C LEU A 268 -9.07 12.09 21.24
N ARG A 269 -9.06 13.11 22.10
CA ARG A 269 -7.95 14.11 22.15
C ARG A 269 -6.61 13.47 22.54
N SER A 270 -6.62 12.57 23.52
CA SER A 270 -5.40 11.82 23.91
C SER A 270 -4.89 10.98 22.75
N GLU A 271 -5.80 10.34 22.00
CA GLU A 271 -5.44 9.55 20.85
C GLU A 271 -4.89 10.40 19.70
N LEU A 272 -5.49 11.56 19.42
CA LEU A 272 -4.96 12.52 18.44
C LEU A 272 -3.55 12.97 18.79
N ARG A 273 -3.27 13.22 20.07
CA ARG A 273 -1.93 13.56 20.53
C ARG A 273 -0.94 12.44 20.24
N ARG A 274 -1.31 11.21 20.55
CA ARG A 274 -0.49 10.02 20.28
C ARG A 274 -0.21 9.83 18.80
N LEU A 275 -1.23 10.01 17.94
CA LEU A 275 -1.08 9.92 16.49
C LEU A 275 -0.20 11.04 15.93
N ALA A 276 -0.34 12.27 16.46
CA ALA A 276 0.48 13.41 16.08
C ALA A 276 1.96 13.19 16.40
N ASP A 277 2.29 12.65 17.59
CA ASP A 277 3.66 12.30 17.96
C ASP A 277 4.27 11.27 17.00
N ARG A 278 3.50 10.29 16.54
CA ARG A 278 3.96 9.31 15.56
C ARG A 278 4.17 9.93 14.17
N VAL A 279 3.27 10.84 13.77
CA VAL A 279 3.41 11.57 12.49
C VAL A 279 4.64 12.46 12.54
N GLY A 280 4.85 13.23 13.61
CA GLY A 280 6.03 14.06 13.82
C GLY A 280 7.35 13.27 13.75
N ALA A 281 7.42 12.15 14.46
CA ALA A 281 8.60 11.26 14.43
C ALA A 281 8.89 10.75 13.02
N ARG A 282 7.85 10.40 12.23
CA ARG A 282 8.03 9.97 10.84
C ARG A 282 8.44 11.11 9.90
N LEU A 283 7.96 12.33 10.14
CA LEU A 283 8.41 13.51 9.40
C LEU A 283 9.90 13.72 9.62
N ARG A 284 10.35 13.75 10.89
CA ARG A 284 11.76 13.95 11.25
C ARG A 284 12.67 12.85 10.72
N SER A 285 12.28 11.58 10.86
CA SER A 285 13.08 10.46 10.35
C SER A 285 13.22 10.48 8.82
N GLY A 286 12.25 11.03 8.09
CA GLY A 286 12.30 11.23 6.65
C GLY A 286 12.88 12.56 6.20
N GLY A 287 13.30 13.44 7.13
CA GLY A 287 13.79 14.78 6.81
C GLY A 287 12.74 15.71 6.23
N TRP A 288 11.46 15.54 6.60
CA TRP A 288 10.32 16.29 6.07
C TRP A 288 9.70 17.24 7.10
N GLU A 289 9.17 18.35 6.62
CA GLU A 289 8.25 19.24 7.32
C GLU A 289 6.92 19.31 6.56
N ALA A 290 5.82 19.57 7.26
CA ALA A 290 4.49 19.65 6.66
C ALA A 290 3.85 21.01 6.86
N ARG A 291 3.19 21.53 5.83
CA ARG A 291 2.48 22.81 5.89
C ARG A 291 0.99 22.66 6.17
N THR A 292 0.42 21.47 5.98
CA THR A 292 -1.01 21.25 6.18
C THR A 292 -1.22 20.03 7.08
N ILE A 293 -2.01 20.21 8.12
CA ILE A 293 -2.42 19.13 9.02
C ILE A 293 -3.89 18.82 8.77
N ALA A 294 -4.20 17.56 8.53
CA ALA A 294 -5.54 17.07 8.28
C ALA A 294 -5.97 16.07 9.36
N LEU A 295 -7.19 16.25 9.84
CA LEU A 295 -7.94 15.33 10.69
C LEU A 295 -8.84 14.47 9.81
N LYS A 296 -8.85 13.17 10.06
CA LYS A 296 -9.85 12.22 9.54
C LYS A 296 -10.59 11.60 10.71
N LEU A 297 -11.91 11.59 10.64
CA LEU A 297 -12.77 10.95 11.62
C LEU A 297 -13.81 10.11 10.89
N ARG A 298 -14.07 8.90 11.39
CA ARG A 298 -15.12 8.02 10.84
C ARG A 298 -16.01 7.54 11.97
N TYR A 299 -17.32 7.67 11.78
CA TYR A 299 -18.34 7.19 12.69
C TYR A 299 -18.64 5.69 12.54
N ALA A 300 -19.47 5.16 13.42
CA ALA A 300 -19.92 3.77 13.43
C ALA A 300 -20.63 3.36 12.12
N ASP A 301 -21.39 4.29 11.53
CA ASP A 301 -22.10 4.11 10.25
C ASP A 301 -21.22 4.25 9.00
N PHE A 302 -19.90 4.37 9.20
CA PHE A 302 -18.87 4.60 8.16
C PHE A 302 -18.90 5.99 7.51
N THR A 303 -19.76 6.90 7.96
CA THR A 303 -19.66 8.32 7.57
C THR A 303 -18.30 8.86 7.96
N THR A 304 -17.59 9.44 6.99
CA THR A 304 -16.25 9.95 7.17
C THR A 304 -16.21 11.47 7.04
N LEU A 305 -15.66 12.13 8.04
CA LEU A 305 -15.37 13.55 8.03
C LEU A 305 -13.88 13.79 7.85
N SER A 306 -13.52 14.81 7.08
CA SER A 306 -12.15 15.29 6.97
C SER A 306 -12.13 16.80 7.14
N ARG A 307 -11.16 17.30 7.90
CA ARG A 307 -10.90 18.73 8.09
C ARG A 307 -9.40 18.96 7.97
N ALA A 308 -8.99 20.10 7.45
CA ALA A 308 -7.58 20.43 7.32
C ALA A 308 -7.33 21.89 7.64
N SER A 309 -6.15 22.18 8.18
CA SER A 309 -5.65 23.53 8.41
C SER A 309 -4.25 23.66 7.86
N SER A 310 -3.98 24.77 7.16
CA SER A 310 -2.64 25.10 6.67
C SER A 310 -1.97 26.06 7.63
N LEU A 311 -0.73 25.72 7.99
CA LEU A 311 0.10 26.51 8.89
C LEU A 311 0.80 27.64 8.11
N ALA A 312 1.08 28.75 8.79
CA ALA A 312 1.92 29.81 8.23
C ALA A 312 3.33 29.28 7.98
N GLU A 313 3.90 28.61 9.01
CA GLU A 313 5.19 27.94 8.93
C GLU A 313 5.02 26.43 8.98
N PRO A 314 5.72 25.65 8.15
CA PRO A 314 5.72 24.20 8.20
C PRO A 314 6.34 23.70 9.49
N THR A 315 5.97 22.47 9.88
CA THR A 315 6.44 21.86 11.13
C THR A 315 6.62 20.36 11.01
N ASP A 316 7.53 19.82 11.80
CA ASP A 316 7.71 18.39 12.10
C ASP A 316 7.48 18.10 13.59
N VAL A 317 7.09 19.12 14.36
CA VAL A 317 6.93 19.08 15.81
C VAL A 317 5.61 18.40 16.17
N GLY A 318 5.71 17.27 16.89
CA GLY A 318 4.55 16.47 17.29
C GLY A 318 3.54 17.24 18.12
N GLN A 319 4.01 18.16 19.01
CA GLN A 319 3.14 19.02 19.81
C GLN A 319 2.26 19.91 18.93
N ARG A 320 2.85 20.63 17.97
CA ARG A 320 2.14 21.56 17.10
C ARG A 320 1.15 20.84 16.17
N ILE A 321 1.58 19.69 15.62
CA ILE A 321 0.69 18.83 14.83
C ILE A 321 -0.52 18.43 15.64
N GLY A 322 -0.31 18.03 16.91
CA GLY A 322 -1.37 17.62 17.82
C GLY A 322 -2.32 18.75 18.20
N ASP A 323 -1.79 19.95 18.46
CA ASP A 323 -2.61 21.13 18.81
C ASP A 323 -3.54 21.51 17.64
N VAL A 324 -3.01 21.49 16.41
CA VAL A 324 -3.83 21.75 15.22
C VAL A 324 -4.88 20.65 15.00
N ALA A 325 -4.51 19.38 15.14
CA ALA A 325 -5.44 18.25 14.96
C ALA A 325 -6.56 18.28 16.03
N ILE A 326 -6.24 18.61 17.30
CA ILE A 326 -7.20 18.76 18.37
C ILE A 326 -8.09 19.99 18.14
N GLY A 327 -7.55 21.12 17.70
CA GLY A 327 -8.34 22.30 17.35
C GLY A 327 -9.36 22.02 16.22
N LEU A 328 -8.94 21.25 15.20
CA LEU A 328 -9.87 20.79 14.15
C LEU A 328 -10.93 19.83 14.68
N PHE A 329 -10.59 18.98 15.64
CA PHE A 329 -11.51 18.07 16.29
C PHE A 329 -12.52 18.82 17.18
N ASP A 330 -12.06 19.78 17.97
CA ASP A 330 -12.87 20.55 18.90
C ASP A 330 -13.88 21.48 18.21
N ALA A 331 -13.60 21.82 16.93
CA ALA A 331 -14.52 22.54 16.08
C ALA A 331 -15.63 21.66 15.48
N LEU A 332 -15.61 20.32 15.72
CA LEU A 332 -16.62 19.39 15.26
C LEU A 332 -17.65 19.13 16.37
N GLU A 333 -18.91 19.10 15.99
CA GLU A 333 -19.97 18.53 16.81
C GLU A 333 -20.06 17.03 16.55
N LEU A 334 -19.76 16.22 17.58
CA LEU A 334 -19.85 14.76 17.46
C LEU A 334 -21.30 14.32 17.51
N THR A 335 -21.75 13.68 16.46
CA THR A 335 -23.14 13.18 16.33
C THR A 335 -23.27 11.71 16.73
N GLN A 336 -22.16 10.97 16.74
CA GLN A 336 -22.11 9.53 17.00
C GLN A 336 -20.76 9.16 17.64
N PRO A 337 -20.65 7.97 18.26
CA PRO A 337 -19.36 7.43 18.66
C PRO A 337 -18.41 7.23 17.47
N VAL A 338 -17.13 7.48 17.71
CA VAL A 338 -16.07 7.48 16.70
C VAL A 338 -15.46 6.09 16.55
N ARG A 339 -15.47 5.57 15.34
CA ARG A 339 -14.91 4.28 14.95
C ARG A 339 -13.42 4.36 14.60
N LEU A 340 -13.02 5.44 13.93
CA LEU A 340 -11.65 5.66 13.47
C LEU A 340 -11.30 7.13 13.59
N ILE A 341 -10.06 7.38 13.99
CA ILE A 341 -9.50 8.72 13.98
C ILE A 341 -8.10 8.70 13.37
N GLY A 342 -7.70 9.77 12.69
CA GLY A 342 -6.41 9.87 12.04
C GLY A 342 -5.90 11.29 11.91
N VAL A 343 -4.57 11.42 11.93
CA VAL A 343 -3.83 12.65 11.66
C VAL A 343 -2.98 12.45 10.44
N ARG A 344 -2.98 13.42 9.51
CA ARG A 344 -2.18 13.39 8.31
C ARG A 344 -1.50 14.75 8.09
N ALA A 345 -0.21 14.71 7.83
CA ALA A 345 0.63 15.81 7.45
C ALA A 345 0.75 15.84 5.91
N GLU A 346 0.46 16.96 5.29
CA GLU A 346 0.40 17.15 3.84
C GLU A 346 1.23 18.36 3.40
N LYS A 347 1.44 18.49 2.08
CA LYS A 347 2.30 19.52 1.48
C LYS A 347 3.69 19.48 2.11
N LEU A 348 4.28 18.29 2.01
CA LEU A 348 5.61 18.01 2.55
C LEU A 348 6.66 18.81 1.79
N ARG A 349 7.68 19.27 2.50
CA ARG A 349 8.89 19.87 1.97
C ARG A 349 10.11 19.34 2.73
N PRO A 350 11.31 19.37 2.15
CA PRO A 350 12.53 19.05 2.87
C PRO A 350 12.68 19.93 4.13
N GLY A 351 13.02 19.29 5.24
CA GLY A 351 13.26 19.99 6.51
C GLY A 351 14.50 20.90 6.46
N GLY A 352 14.57 21.86 7.38
CA GLY A 352 15.68 22.83 7.44
C GLY A 352 15.67 23.88 6.34
N SER A 353 14.62 23.95 5.52
CA SER A 353 14.49 24.95 4.46
C SER A 353 13.87 26.29 4.93
N ALA A 354 13.43 26.37 6.18
CA ALA A 354 13.01 27.64 6.78
C ALA A 354 14.25 28.48 7.10
N MET A 355 14.22 29.76 6.70
CA MET A 355 15.09 30.77 7.34
C MET A 355 14.78 30.71 8.83
N ASP A 356 15.82 30.60 9.68
CA ASP A 356 15.68 30.64 11.13
C ASP A 356 14.80 31.85 11.50
N ALA A 357 13.57 31.57 11.93
CA ALA A 357 12.71 32.62 12.44
C ALA A 357 13.38 33.13 13.71
N LEU A 358 13.55 34.44 13.82
CA LEU A 358 14.14 35.10 15.00
C LEU A 358 13.44 34.74 16.31
N TRP A 359 12.22 34.17 16.22
CA TRP A 359 11.38 33.68 17.32
C TRP A 359 10.79 32.36 16.88
N ASP A 360 11.32 31.25 17.39
CA ASP A 360 10.84 29.89 17.14
C ASP A 360 10.15 29.36 18.39
N ASP A 361 8.83 29.45 18.44
CA ASP A 361 8.00 28.94 19.54
C ASP A 361 8.09 27.39 19.66
N ASP A 362 8.65 26.71 18.65
CA ASP A 362 8.75 25.25 18.60
C ASP A 362 10.12 24.70 19.06
N GLU A 363 11.13 25.57 19.38
CA GLU A 363 12.50 25.12 19.68
C GLU A 363 12.56 24.16 20.90
N ASP A 364 11.86 24.49 21.96
CA ASP A 364 11.82 23.62 23.16
C ASP A 364 11.15 22.28 22.86
N TRP A 365 10.09 22.30 22.05
CA TRP A 365 9.42 21.08 21.65
C TRP A 365 10.25 20.23 20.69
N ARG A 366 11.06 20.82 19.80
CA ARG A 366 12.02 20.06 18.99
C ARG A 366 13.06 19.35 19.84
N ARG A 367 13.56 19.98 20.91
CA ARG A 367 14.46 19.32 21.86
C ARG A 367 13.80 18.16 22.58
N VAL A 368 12.54 18.30 23.01
CA VAL A 368 11.74 17.22 23.60
C VAL A 368 11.55 16.10 22.60
N ASP A 369 11.15 16.40 21.38
CA ASP A 369 10.91 15.41 20.34
C ASP A 369 12.20 14.65 19.96
N ALA A 370 13.35 15.35 19.85
CA ALA A 370 14.65 14.73 19.60
C ALA A 370 15.05 13.77 20.74
N ALA A 371 14.81 14.15 22.00
CA ALA A 371 15.07 13.28 23.16
C ALA A 371 14.17 12.04 23.16
N LEU A 372 12.90 12.19 22.80
CA LEU A 372 11.94 11.09 22.67
C LEU A 372 12.34 10.13 21.54
N ASP A 373 12.75 10.66 20.39
CA ASP A 373 13.18 9.88 19.24
C ASP A 373 14.46 9.10 19.57
N GLY A 374 15.48 9.75 20.17
CA GLY A 374 16.69 9.07 20.64
C GLY A 374 16.45 7.98 21.70
N ALA A 375 15.47 8.17 22.58
CA ALA A 375 15.07 7.13 23.52
C ALA A 375 14.38 5.95 22.84
N ARG A 376 13.51 6.20 21.84
CA ARG A 376 12.84 5.16 21.05
C ARG A 376 13.80 4.34 20.23
N ASP A 377 14.79 4.99 19.60
CA ASP A 377 15.81 4.31 18.80
C ASP A 377 16.68 3.38 19.67
N ARG A 378 16.98 3.80 20.91
CA ARG A 378 17.84 3.04 21.80
C ARG A 378 17.11 1.93 22.57
N PHE A 379 15.85 2.14 22.94
CA PHE A 379 15.13 1.26 23.88
C PHE A 379 13.83 0.68 23.29
N GLY A 380 13.48 1.02 22.04
CA GLY A 380 12.24 0.58 21.39
C GLY A 380 11.07 1.55 21.55
N GLY A 381 10.11 1.46 20.62
CA GLY A 381 9.04 2.45 20.42
C GLY A 381 8.00 2.62 21.55
N GLY A 382 8.02 1.79 22.60
CA GLY A 382 7.03 1.84 23.68
C GLY A 382 7.55 2.37 25.03
N VAL A 383 8.86 2.70 25.12
CA VAL A 383 9.55 2.94 26.40
C VAL A 383 9.28 4.32 26.97
N VAL A 384 9.08 5.32 26.14
CA VAL A 384 8.82 6.71 26.56
C VAL A 384 7.58 7.23 25.84
N THR A 385 6.67 7.79 26.63
CA THR A 385 5.47 8.47 26.14
C THR A 385 5.23 9.75 26.93
N ARG A 386 4.51 10.70 26.35
CA ARG A 386 4.18 11.96 27.05
C ARG A 386 3.20 11.68 28.19
N ALA A 387 3.35 12.37 29.32
CA ALA A 387 2.45 12.24 30.46
C ALA A 387 0.98 12.53 30.09
N SER A 388 0.74 13.44 29.15
CA SER A 388 -0.60 13.77 28.63
C SER A 388 -1.29 12.60 27.88
N VAL A 389 -0.54 11.55 27.53
CA VAL A 389 -1.05 10.33 26.88
C VAL A 389 -1.16 9.17 27.87
N LEU A 390 -0.66 9.34 29.10
CA LEU A 390 -0.79 8.39 30.22
C LEU A 390 -2.19 8.48 30.85
N GLY A 391 -3.25 8.29 30.07
CA GLY A 391 -4.57 8.00 30.64
C GLY A 391 -4.64 6.58 31.20
N PRO A 392 -5.68 6.22 31.98
CA PRO A 392 -5.87 4.82 32.33
C PRO A 392 -5.83 4.02 31.03
N ARG A 393 -4.93 3.03 30.94
CA ARG A 393 -4.85 2.10 29.81
C ARG A 393 -6.24 1.46 29.62
N ARG A 394 -7.10 2.15 28.90
CA ARG A 394 -8.26 1.51 28.30
C ARG A 394 -7.70 0.79 27.10
N ASP A 395 -7.92 -0.48 27.07
CA ASP A 395 -7.57 -1.32 25.95
C ASP A 395 -8.35 -0.80 24.73
N THR A 396 -7.73 0.13 23.99
CA THR A 396 -8.35 0.71 22.78
C THR A 396 -8.39 -0.33 21.67
N GLY A 397 -7.77 -1.51 21.91
CA GLY A 397 -7.75 -2.60 20.94
C GLY A 397 -7.16 -2.17 19.60
N ALA A 398 -6.15 -1.30 19.63
CA ALA A 398 -5.53 -0.81 18.43
C ALA A 398 -5.04 -1.97 17.57
N LEU A 399 -5.60 -2.07 16.37
CA LEU A 399 -5.14 -3.05 15.39
C LEU A 399 -3.75 -2.65 14.90
N PRO A 400 -2.81 -3.60 14.76
CA PRO A 400 -1.49 -3.29 14.24
C PRO A 400 -1.61 -2.66 12.85
N THR A 401 -1.04 -1.48 12.70
CA THR A 401 -1.03 -0.76 11.43
C THR A 401 0.03 -1.36 10.52
N ASN A 402 -0.33 -1.59 9.26
CA ASN A 402 0.60 -2.03 8.23
C ASN A 402 1.69 -0.97 8.05
N PRO A 403 2.97 -1.26 8.32
CA PRO A 403 4.05 -0.33 7.99
C PRO A 403 4.10 -0.18 6.47
N ARG A 404 3.96 1.05 5.98
CA ARG A 404 4.40 1.35 4.62
C ARG A 404 5.92 1.16 4.58
N LEU A 405 6.45 0.84 3.40
CA LEU A 405 7.90 0.76 3.18
C LEU A 405 8.59 1.94 3.87
N PRO A 406 9.67 1.71 4.64
CA PRO A 406 10.54 2.81 5.05
C PRO A 406 11.05 3.51 3.79
N PRO A 407 11.27 4.81 3.81
CA PRO A 407 12.07 5.46 2.78
C PRO A 407 13.44 4.77 2.75
N GLU A 408 13.96 4.53 1.56
CA GLU A 408 15.30 4.02 1.32
C GLU A 408 16.36 4.97 1.89
#